data_60993044f47e4ab35e30217a15e57f3a
#
_entry.id   60993044f47e4ab35e30217a15e57f3a
#
_cell.length_a   1.000
_cell.length_b   1.000
_cell.length_c   1.000
_cell.angle_alpha   90.00
_cell.angle_beta   90.00
_cell.angle_gamma   90.00
#
_symmetry.space_group_name_H-M   'P 1'
#
loop_
_entity.id
_entity.type
_entity.pdbx_description
1 polymer ?
#
loop_
_entity_poly.entity_id
_entity_poly.type
_entity_poly.pdbx_seq_one_letter_code
_entity_poly.pdbx_strand_id
1 'polypeptide(L)'
;VDFSYDDEQNGLREAVSALLGRAYADSEQRRRVVAGDPGFDEKTWSRLAEMGVLGLPFAESDGGMGAGPVEVSIVAEEIGRVLAPEPFVEAVVLAGGLVADLGTDAQRAEVLGALAEGSLVPAFAHAETGTRWEPTAAAVTATEDGGSWRLTGVKEPVPNGARADVLVVSAVAGGVTRLFLVQGDAEGLTRTGHRNHDGTRSAKVEFAGTPAQPLGEGTGDRSGAVEKALARARVAYGHEALGAMETALTTTAEYLKARKQFGVPLSKFQALTFRAADMYVSLELARSTVMWATLVVDADGDVVAAADRARLQTSRASRHIGKEAIQLHGGIGVTAEYKVGHYTSRLTAIDHLLGDGDWALARLAGSVDAHETVDPLA
;
A
#
# COMPACT_ATOMS: atom_id res chain seq x y z
N VAL A 1 -25.24 -9.43 -0.81
CA VAL A 1 -24.35 -8.32 -1.19
C VAL A 1 -23.90 -8.60 -2.62
N ASP A 2 -24.18 -7.70 -3.55
CA ASP A 2 -23.68 -7.77 -4.92
C ASP A 2 -22.27 -7.15 -4.94
N PHE A 3 -21.28 -7.89 -5.37
CA PHE A 3 -19.91 -7.44 -5.52
C PHE A 3 -19.57 -7.01 -6.96
N SER A 4 -20.57 -6.87 -7.83
CA SER A 4 -20.38 -6.41 -9.21
C SER A 4 -20.11 -4.92 -9.21
N TYR A 5 -19.10 -4.51 -9.98
CA TYR A 5 -18.85 -3.10 -10.24
C TYR A 5 -19.96 -2.50 -11.14
N ASP A 6 -20.34 -1.28 -10.85
CA ASP A 6 -21.21 -0.50 -11.73
C ASP A 6 -20.48 -0.01 -13.00
N ASP A 7 -21.20 0.72 -13.87
CA ASP A 7 -20.63 1.18 -15.14
C ASP A 7 -19.52 2.21 -14.94
N GLU A 8 -19.60 3.08 -13.92
CA GLU A 8 -18.58 4.10 -13.62
C GLU A 8 -17.30 3.43 -13.06
N GLN A 9 -17.46 2.48 -12.15
CA GLN A 9 -16.38 1.69 -11.59
C GLN A 9 -15.68 0.83 -12.65
N ASN A 10 -16.43 0.22 -13.56
CA ASN A 10 -15.88 -0.49 -14.71
C ASN A 10 -15.12 0.45 -15.65
N GLY A 11 -15.67 1.66 -15.92
CA GLY A 11 -15.00 2.70 -16.71
C GLY A 11 -13.68 3.14 -16.08
N LEU A 12 -13.65 3.36 -14.76
CA LEU A 12 -12.43 3.67 -14.01
C LEU A 12 -11.39 2.56 -14.16
N ARG A 13 -11.80 1.30 -13.95
CA ARG A 13 -10.92 0.14 -14.08
C ARG A 13 -10.30 0.06 -15.48
N GLU A 14 -11.11 0.18 -16.53
CA GLU A 14 -10.64 0.12 -17.91
C GLU A 14 -9.65 1.25 -18.23
N ALA A 15 -9.92 2.48 -17.77
CA ALA A 15 -9.07 3.63 -18.00
C ALA A 15 -7.71 3.49 -17.30
N VAL A 16 -7.70 3.10 -16.01
CA VAL A 16 -6.46 2.88 -15.23
C VAL A 16 -5.68 1.70 -15.81
N SER A 17 -6.34 0.59 -16.12
CA SER A 17 -5.73 -0.59 -16.74
C SER A 17 -5.07 -0.24 -18.09
N ALA A 18 -5.74 0.53 -18.93
CA ALA A 18 -5.20 0.97 -20.21
C ALA A 18 -3.99 1.90 -20.06
N LEU A 19 -3.98 2.79 -19.07
CA LEU A 19 -2.84 3.67 -18.80
C LEU A 19 -1.64 2.88 -18.30
N LEU A 20 -1.82 2.12 -17.20
CA LEU A 20 -0.75 1.39 -16.54
C LEU A 20 -0.23 0.23 -17.42
N GLY A 21 -1.14 -0.46 -18.14
CA GLY A 21 -0.77 -1.52 -19.07
C GLY A 21 0.13 -1.03 -20.21
N ARG A 22 -0.07 0.22 -20.69
CA ARG A 22 0.83 0.84 -21.69
C ARG A 22 2.15 1.28 -21.08
N ALA A 23 2.15 1.79 -19.84
CA ALA A 23 3.34 2.24 -19.17
C ALA A 23 4.27 1.07 -18.78
N TYR A 24 3.68 -0.08 -18.40
CA TYR A 24 4.42 -1.23 -17.85
C TYR A 24 4.13 -2.54 -18.60
N ALA A 25 3.84 -2.47 -19.90
CA ALA A 25 3.62 -3.66 -20.75
C ALA A 25 4.84 -4.60 -20.77
N ASP A 26 6.04 -4.03 -20.61
CA ASP A 26 7.32 -4.75 -20.58
C ASP A 26 7.95 -4.66 -19.18
N SER A 27 8.27 -5.81 -18.60
CA SER A 27 8.97 -5.92 -17.32
C SER A 27 10.34 -5.23 -17.33
N GLU A 28 11.00 -5.17 -18.47
CA GLU A 28 12.29 -4.46 -18.64
C GLU A 28 12.11 -2.94 -18.50
N GLN A 29 11.00 -2.39 -19.01
CA GLN A 29 10.69 -0.97 -18.82
C GLN A 29 10.46 -0.66 -17.32
N ARG A 30 9.70 -1.49 -16.61
CA ARG A 30 9.54 -1.34 -15.17
C ARG A 30 10.88 -1.40 -14.44
N ARG A 31 11.75 -2.36 -14.79
CA ARG A 31 13.09 -2.49 -14.19
C ARG A 31 13.92 -1.22 -14.37
N ARG A 32 13.88 -0.58 -15.54
CA ARG A 32 14.57 0.70 -15.80
C ARG A 32 14.01 1.83 -14.93
N VAL A 33 12.68 1.92 -14.79
CA VAL A 33 12.03 2.94 -13.95
C VAL A 33 12.44 2.79 -12.49
N VAL A 34 12.32 1.59 -11.91
CA VAL A 34 12.68 1.38 -10.50
C VAL A 34 14.18 1.43 -10.23
N ALA A 35 15.03 1.30 -11.26
CA ALA A 35 16.48 1.46 -11.16
C ALA A 35 16.89 2.94 -11.06
N GLY A 36 16.15 3.84 -11.72
CA GLY A 36 16.38 5.28 -11.71
C GLY A 36 15.79 5.97 -10.47
N ASP A 37 16.04 7.27 -10.32
CA ASP A 37 15.34 8.13 -9.38
C ASP A 37 14.16 8.81 -10.11
N PRO A 38 13.04 9.01 -9.44
CA PRO A 38 12.72 8.74 -8.02
C PRO A 38 12.28 7.29 -7.72
N GLY A 39 12.31 6.38 -8.67
CA GLY A 39 11.89 5.00 -8.55
C GLY A 39 10.48 4.70 -9.07
N PHE A 40 9.80 5.71 -9.61
CA PHE A 40 8.55 5.62 -10.36
C PHE A 40 8.56 6.57 -11.56
N ASP A 41 7.61 6.45 -12.49
CA ASP A 41 7.55 7.32 -13.67
C ASP A 41 6.69 8.56 -13.39
N GLU A 42 7.33 9.72 -13.24
CA GLU A 42 6.63 10.98 -12.98
C GLU A 42 5.62 11.37 -14.08
N LYS A 43 5.82 10.88 -15.32
CA LYS A 43 4.83 11.10 -16.39
C LYS A 43 3.58 10.25 -16.19
N THR A 44 3.75 9.00 -15.74
CA THR A 44 2.61 8.13 -15.40
C THR A 44 1.89 8.69 -14.18
N TRP A 45 2.61 9.18 -13.16
CA TRP A 45 2.05 9.88 -12.01
C TRP A 45 1.20 11.10 -12.44
N SER A 46 1.74 11.99 -13.29
CA SER A 46 0.99 13.14 -13.80
C SER A 46 -0.26 12.73 -14.59
N ARG A 47 -0.21 11.65 -15.37
CA ARG A 47 -1.39 11.14 -16.08
C ARG A 47 -2.45 10.57 -15.16
N LEU A 48 -2.05 9.92 -14.06
CA LEU A 48 -3.00 9.50 -13.01
C LEU A 48 -3.69 10.71 -12.38
N ALA A 49 -2.95 11.82 -12.16
CA ALA A 49 -3.52 13.08 -11.71
C ALA A 49 -4.51 13.66 -12.72
N GLU A 50 -4.15 13.74 -14.01
CA GLU A 50 -5.01 14.21 -15.10
C GLU A 50 -6.33 13.42 -15.19
N MET A 51 -6.33 12.15 -14.80
CA MET A 51 -7.52 11.29 -14.72
C MET A 51 -8.29 11.45 -13.40
N GLY A 52 -7.85 12.30 -12.48
CA GLY A 52 -8.46 12.47 -11.14
C GLY A 52 -8.14 11.35 -10.15
N VAL A 53 -7.31 10.37 -10.52
CA VAL A 53 -7.03 9.17 -9.71
C VAL A 53 -6.36 9.52 -8.38
N LEU A 54 -5.48 10.53 -8.37
CA LEU A 54 -4.76 10.93 -7.15
C LEU A 54 -5.64 11.69 -6.16
N GLY A 55 -6.74 12.27 -6.63
CA GLY A 55 -7.74 12.96 -5.81
C GLY A 55 -8.97 12.11 -5.47
N LEU A 56 -9.03 10.84 -5.92
CA LEU A 56 -10.22 9.99 -5.79
C LEU A 56 -10.91 10.03 -4.42
N PRO A 57 -10.22 9.74 -3.29
CA PRO A 57 -10.88 9.63 -1.99
C PRO A 57 -11.12 10.97 -1.29
N PHE A 58 -10.64 12.09 -1.82
CA PHE A 58 -10.72 13.39 -1.15
C PHE A 58 -12.00 14.11 -1.50
N ALA A 59 -12.49 14.95 -0.59
CA ALA A 59 -13.67 15.76 -0.84
C ALA A 59 -13.46 16.75 -2.02
N GLU A 60 -14.54 17.09 -2.73
CA GLU A 60 -14.48 18.06 -3.82
C GLU A 60 -13.93 19.43 -3.37
N SER A 61 -14.23 19.84 -2.11
CA SER A 61 -13.70 21.05 -1.51
C SER A 61 -12.17 21.07 -1.37
N ASP A 62 -11.54 19.88 -1.34
CA ASP A 62 -10.11 19.69 -1.21
C ASP A 62 -9.45 19.32 -2.56
N GLY A 63 -10.18 19.51 -3.67
CA GLY A 63 -9.71 19.19 -5.02
C GLY A 63 -9.88 17.72 -5.43
N GLY A 64 -10.62 16.94 -4.66
CA GLY A 64 -10.84 15.51 -4.89
C GLY A 64 -12.11 15.19 -5.68
N MET A 65 -12.42 13.89 -5.76
CA MET A 65 -13.58 13.35 -6.49
C MET A 65 -14.70 12.87 -5.55
N GLY A 66 -14.47 12.80 -4.24
CA GLY A 66 -15.41 12.27 -3.26
C GLY A 66 -15.73 10.78 -3.41
N ALA A 67 -14.87 10.03 -4.09
CA ALA A 67 -15.08 8.61 -4.33
C ALA A 67 -14.84 7.75 -3.08
N GLY A 68 -15.42 6.57 -3.07
CA GLY A 68 -15.33 5.64 -1.93
C GLY A 68 -14.11 4.72 -1.94
N PRO A 69 -14.01 3.88 -0.91
CA PRO A 69 -12.96 2.87 -0.82
C PRO A 69 -12.97 1.84 -1.95
N VAL A 70 -14.13 1.63 -2.60
CA VAL A 70 -14.26 0.68 -3.72
C VAL A 70 -13.45 1.20 -4.93
N GLU A 71 -13.57 2.46 -5.29
CA GLU A 71 -12.83 3.08 -6.40
C GLU A 71 -11.32 3.08 -6.12
N VAL A 72 -10.91 3.39 -4.88
CA VAL A 72 -9.52 3.28 -4.41
C VAL A 72 -9.00 1.85 -4.59
N SER A 73 -9.83 0.85 -4.28
CA SER A 73 -9.46 -0.56 -4.41
C SER A 73 -9.25 -1.00 -5.87
N ILE A 74 -10.07 -0.49 -6.79
CA ILE A 74 -9.92 -0.73 -8.23
C ILE A 74 -8.55 -0.24 -8.70
N VAL A 75 -8.15 0.97 -8.33
CA VAL A 75 -6.84 1.53 -8.71
C VAL A 75 -5.70 0.69 -8.14
N ALA A 76 -5.77 0.33 -6.85
CA ALA A 76 -4.75 -0.48 -6.20
C ALA A 76 -4.60 -1.87 -6.86
N GLU A 77 -5.71 -2.51 -7.25
CA GLU A 77 -5.67 -3.80 -7.94
C GLU A 77 -5.02 -3.69 -9.33
N GLU A 78 -5.32 -2.65 -10.12
CA GLU A 78 -4.70 -2.43 -11.42
C GLU A 78 -3.20 -2.08 -11.31
N ILE A 79 -2.78 -1.36 -10.26
CA ILE A 79 -1.37 -1.15 -9.91
C ILE A 79 -0.68 -2.51 -9.70
N GLY A 80 -1.29 -3.39 -8.92
CA GLY A 80 -0.78 -4.73 -8.64
C GLY A 80 -0.66 -5.61 -9.88
N ARG A 81 -1.59 -5.52 -10.83
CA ARG A 81 -1.59 -6.32 -12.07
C ARG A 81 -0.33 -6.12 -12.91
N VAL A 82 0.22 -4.91 -12.91
CA VAL A 82 1.41 -4.57 -13.70
C VAL A 82 2.62 -4.23 -12.84
N LEU A 83 2.48 -4.29 -11.51
CA LEU A 83 3.50 -3.88 -10.54
C LEU A 83 3.96 -2.43 -10.76
N ALA A 84 3.02 -1.51 -11.03
CA ALA A 84 3.31 -0.11 -11.19
C ALA A 84 3.97 0.44 -9.90
N PRO A 85 5.11 1.16 -10.01
CA PRO A 85 5.85 1.62 -8.83
C PRO A 85 5.39 2.96 -8.29
N GLU A 86 4.35 3.56 -8.87
CA GLU A 86 3.76 4.83 -8.43
C GLU A 86 3.24 4.69 -6.99
N PRO A 87 3.56 5.66 -6.10
CA PRO A 87 3.28 5.55 -4.66
C PRO A 87 1.82 5.85 -4.29
N PHE A 88 0.87 5.21 -4.96
CA PHE A 88 -0.56 5.50 -4.78
C PHE A 88 -1.03 5.19 -3.35
N VAL A 89 -0.75 4.00 -2.83
CA VAL A 89 -1.20 3.63 -1.48
C VAL A 89 -0.49 4.48 -0.42
N GLU A 90 0.80 4.71 -0.58
CA GLU A 90 1.61 5.47 0.36
C GLU A 90 1.25 6.96 0.39
N ALA A 91 1.08 7.56 -0.79
CA ALA A 91 0.84 9.00 -0.91
C ALA A 91 -0.65 9.35 -0.78
N VAL A 92 -1.54 8.65 -1.48
CA VAL A 92 -2.98 8.98 -1.51
C VAL A 92 -3.70 8.40 -0.30
N VAL A 93 -3.60 7.07 -0.08
CA VAL A 93 -4.40 6.40 0.94
C VAL A 93 -3.86 6.70 2.34
N LEU A 94 -2.54 6.65 2.53
CA LEU A 94 -1.93 6.75 3.85
C LEU A 94 -1.62 8.19 4.23
N ALA A 95 -0.68 8.86 3.55
CA ALA A 95 -0.29 10.22 3.91
C ALA A 95 -1.41 11.24 3.62
N GLY A 96 -2.01 11.20 2.43
CA GLY A 96 -3.15 12.02 2.04
C GLY A 96 -4.37 11.77 2.92
N GLY A 97 -4.67 10.49 3.21
CA GLY A 97 -5.76 10.12 4.12
C GLY A 97 -5.61 10.69 5.53
N LEU A 98 -4.40 10.72 6.09
CA LEU A 98 -4.13 11.37 7.39
C LEU A 98 -4.34 12.89 7.33
N VAL A 99 -3.95 13.54 6.23
CA VAL A 99 -4.19 14.98 6.04
C VAL A 99 -5.68 15.25 5.88
N ALA A 100 -6.41 14.42 5.13
CA ALA A 100 -7.85 14.55 4.97
C ALA A 100 -8.62 14.42 6.29
N ASP A 101 -8.24 13.42 7.12
CA ASP A 101 -8.90 13.16 8.39
C ASP A 101 -8.62 14.22 9.47
N LEU A 102 -7.42 14.79 9.50
CA LEU A 102 -6.92 15.54 10.65
C LEU A 102 -6.51 16.99 10.34
N GLY A 103 -6.24 17.29 9.08
CA GLY A 103 -5.74 18.59 8.66
C GLY A 103 -6.76 19.72 8.85
N THR A 104 -6.27 20.93 9.09
CA THR A 104 -7.09 22.14 8.96
C THR A 104 -7.50 22.35 7.49
N ASP A 105 -8.50 23.19 7.23
CA ASP A 105 -8.90 23.53 5.86
C ASP A 105 -7.72 24.02 5.02
N ALA A 106 -6.84 24.85 5.61
CA ALA A 106 -5.65 25.35 4.94
C ALA A 106 -4.64 24.21 4.60
N GLN A 107 -4.42 23.28 5.53
CA GLN A 107 -3.51 22.15 5.33
C GLN A 107 -4.06 21.17 4.29
N ARG A 108 -5.38 20.92 4.30
CA ARG A 108 -6.03 20.09 3.26
C ARG A 108 -5.92 20.75 1.90
N ALA A 109 -6.26 22.02 1.77
CA ALA A 109 -6.15 22.75 0.51
C ALA A 109 -4.73 22.75 -0.05
N GLU A 110 -3.70 22.96 0.81
CA GLU A 110 -2.30 22.98 0.40
C GLU A 110 -1.81 21.61 -0.04
N VAL A 111 -2.06 20.55 0.75
CA VAL A 111 -1.46 19.23 0.51
C VAL A 111 -2.32 18.40 -0.43
N LEU A 112 -3.64 18.31 -0.20
CA LEU A 112 -4.52 17.41 -0.98
C LEU A 112 -4.79 17.98 -2.38
N GLY A 113 -4.95 19.30 -2.52
CA GLY A 113 -5.09 19.94 -3.83
C GLY A 113 -3.86 19.70 -4.71
N ALA A 114 -2.67 19.94 -4.18
CA ALA A 114 -1.42 19.72 -4.90
C ALA A 114 -1.14 18.23 -5.18
N LEU A 115 -1.55 17.32 -4.28
CA LEU A 115 -1.50 15.88 -4.52
C LEU A 115 -2.46 15.46 -5.63
N ALA A 116 -3.70 15.93 -5.61
CA ALA A 116 -4.70 15.64 -6.65
C ALA A 116 -4.24 16.11 -8.03
N GLU A 117 -3.56 17.25 -8.11
CA GLU A 117 -2.92 17.77 -9.33
C GLU A 117 -1.63 17.02 -9.72
N GLY A 118 -1.12 16.14 -8.86
CA GLY A 118 0.14 15.40 -9.07
C GLY A 118 1.41 16.23 -8.92
N SER A 119 1.31 17.46 -8.46
CA SER A 119 2.43 18.39 -8.27
C SER A 119 3.17 18.18 -6.94
N LEU A 120 2.57 17.44 -6.00
CA LEU A 120 3.12 17.12 -4.69
C LEU A 120 3.00 15.61 -4.42
N VAL A 121 4.04 15.00 -3.86
CA VAL A 121 4.05 13.61 -3.38
C VAL A 121 4.28 13.62 -1.88
N PRO A 122 3.26 13.36 -1.04
CA PRO A 122 3.44 13.24 0.40
C PRO A 122 3.94 11.84 0.76
N ALA A 123 4.63 11.71 1.91
CA ALA A 123 4.96 10.41 2.49
C ALA A 123 4.70 10.41 4.01
N PHE A 124 4.37 9.23 4.55
CA PHE A 124 4.16 9.07 5.99
C PHE A 124 5.42 8.51 6.65
N ALA A 125 6.09 9.34 7.44
CA ALA A 125 7.27 8.99 8.23
C ALA A 125 6.83 8.53 9.62
N HIS A 126 6.63 7.22 9.78
CA HIS A 126 6.09 6.63 11.02
C HIS A 126 6.99 5.55 11.62
N ALA A 127 7.42 4.58 10.82
CA ALA A 127 8.18 3.44 11.30
C ALA A 127 9.50 3.85 11.98
N GLU A 128 9.81 3.22 13.10
CA GLU A 128 11.04 3.41 13.88
C GLU A 128 11.72 2.07 14.12
N THR A 129 13.04 2.08 14.24
CA THR A 129 13.79 0.86 14.53
C THR A 129 13.36 0.28 15.90
N GLY A 130 12.86 -0.95 15.88
CA GLY A 130 12.43 -1.67 17.10
C GLY A 130 10.96 -1.56 17.47
N THR A 131 10.18 -0.63 16.89
CA THR A 131 8.73 -0.51 17.15
C THR A 131 7.87 -1.35 16.21
N ARG A 132 8.46 -1.87 15.12
CA ARG A 132 7.76 -2.58 14.06
C ARG A 132 6.56 -1.77 13.53
N TRP A 133 5.34 -2.30 13.72
CA TRP A 133 4.10 -1.78 13.11
C TRP A 133 3.13 -1.19 14.15
N GLU A 134 3.64 -0.81 15.32
CA GLU A 134 2.82 -0.18 16.35
C GLU A 134 2.31 1.21 15.89
N PRO A 135 1.08 1.60 16.24
CA PRO A 135 0.51 2.88 15.82
C PRO A 135 1.06 4.08 16.61
N THR A 136 1.90 3.82 17.61
CA THR A 136 2.48 4.84 18.48
C THR A 136 3.88 5.23 18.03
N ALA A 137 4.21 6.52 18.12
CA ALA A 137 5.59 7.00 18.03
C ALA A 137 6.34 6.70 19.34
N ALA A 138 7.62 6.39 19.25
CA ALA A 138 8.44 6.05 20.43
C ALA A 138 9.75 6.83 20.53
N ALA A 139 10.51 6.98 19.44
CA ALA A 139 11.86 7.54 19.44
C ALA A 139 11.96 8.95 18.87
N VAL A 140 11.14 9.30 17.86
CA VAL A 140 11.11 10.66 17.35
C VAL A 140 10.32 11.54 18.32
N THR A 141 10.94 12.62 18.80
CA THR A 141 10.36 13.57 19.74
C THR A 141 10.05 14.90 19.06
N ALA A 142 8.97 15.54 19.49
CA ALA A 142 8.61 16.89 19.11
C ALA A 142 8.67 17.80 20.34
N THR A 143 9.40 18.92 20.23
CA THR A 143 9.51 19.93 21.27
C THR A 143 8.97 21.26 20.76
N GLU A 144 8.26 21.98 21.62
CA GLU A 144 7.75 23.32 21.33
C GLU A 144 8.65 24.36 22.00
N ASP A 145 9.06 25.35 21.23
CA ASP A 145 9.82 26.51 21.72
C ASP A 145 9.25 27.76 21.08
N GLY A 146 8.67 28.63 21.92
CA GLY A 146 8.10 29.92 21.51
C GLY A 146 7.00 29.81 20.43
N GLY A 147 6.19 28.75 20.45
CA GLY A 147 5.13 28.48 19.47
C GLY A 147 5.61 27.80 18.18
N SER A 148 6.91 27.47 18.08
CA SER A 148 7.50 26.73 16.96
C SER A 148 7.81 25.30 17.39
N TRP A 149 7.44 24.33 16.56
CA TRP A 149 7.73 22.92 16.82
C TRP A 149 8.98 22.46 16.08
N ARG A 150 9.77 21.62 16.75
CA ARG A 150 10.97 21.00 16.19
C ARG A 150 10.99 19.51 16.47
N LEU A 151 11.37 18.72 15.42
CA LEU A 151 11.50 17.27 15.51
C LEU A 151 12.95 16.86 15.66
N THR A 152 13.18 15.82 16.48
CA THR A 152 14.49 15.18 16.64
C THR A 152 14.34 13.68 16.71
N GLY A 153 15.13 12.94 15.93
CA GLY A 153 15.12 11.46 15.89
C GLY A 153 15.18 10.90 14.47
N VAL A 154 14.82 9.65 14.31
CA VAL A 154 14.95 8.91 13.04
C VAL A 154 13.69 8.11 12.74
N LYS A 155 13.22 8.17 11.49
CA LYS A 155 12.20 7.29 10.93
C LYS A 155 12.80 6.40 9.86
N GLU A 156 12.57 5.09 9.95
CA GLU A 156 13.09 4.10 8.99
C GLU A 156 12.32 2.76 9.11
N PRO A 157 11.85 2.17 7.98
CA PRO A 157 11.86 2.73 6.63
C PRO A 157 10.69 3.71 6.41
N VAL A 158 10.94 4.73 5.56
CA VAL A 158 9.88 5.64 5.08
C VAL A 158 9.70 5.39 3.59
N PRO A 159 8.62 4.71 3.15
CA PRO A 159 8.33 4.52 1.74
C PRO A 159 8.24 5.87 1.02
N ASN A 160 8.91 5.98 -0.12
CA ASN A 160 9.04 7.21 -0.93
C ASN A 160 9.59 8.45 -0.20
N GLY A 161 10.12 8.29 1.02
CA GLY A 161 10.60 9.39 1.85
C GLY A 161 11.73 10.21 1.23
N ALA A 162 12.54 9.64 0.33
CA ALA A 162 13.59 10.37 -0.38
C ALA A 162 13.04 11.37 -1.41
N ARG A 163 11.89 11.05 -2.05
CA ARG A 163 11.23 11.89 -3.06
C ARG A 163 10.19 12.84 -2.47
N ALA A 164 9.68 12.56 -1.29
CA ALA A 164 8.55 13.28 -0.73
C ALA A 164 8.78 14.81 -0.68
N ASP A 165 7.78 15.57 -1.14
CA ASP A 165 7.76 17.03 -1.06
C ASP A 165 7.31 17.47 0.35
N VAL A 166 6.42 16.70 0.98
CA VAL A 166 5.96 16.88 2.36
C VAL A 166 5.97 15.54 3.09
N LEU A 167 6.42 15.55 4.33
CA LEU A 167 6.34 14.40 5.22
C LEU A 167 5.26 14.62 6.27
N VAL A 168 4.33 13.67 6.39
CA VAL A 168 3.50 13.52 7.60
C VAL A 168 4.32 12.71 8.58
N VAL A 169 4.64 13.25 9.75
CA VAL A 169 5.56 12.63 10.71
C VAL A 169 4.85 12.36 12.02
N SER A 170 4.90 11.13 12.51
CA SER A 170 4.48 10.82 13.88
C SER A 170 5.61 11.06 14.85
N ALA A 171 5.35 11.77 15.96
CA ALA A 171 6.35 12.05 16.99
C ALA A 171 5.72 12.06 18.38
N VAL A 172 6.53 11.81 19.40
CA VAL A 172 6.14 11.94 20.81
C VAL A 172 6.18 13.40 21.20
N ALA A 173 5.04 13.94 21.62
CA ALA A 173 4.92 15.28 22.18
C ALA A 173 4.07 15.25 23.45
N GLY A 174 4.62 15.68 24.59
CA GLY A 174 3.91 15.62 25.86
C GLY A 174 3.52 14.21 26.32
N GLY A 175 4.26 13.18 25.90
CA GLY A 175 4.03 11.77 26.26
C GLY A 175 2.98 11.04 25.42
N VAL A 176 2.44 11.66 24.38
CA VAL A 176 1.46 11.06 23.45
C VAL A 176 1.96 11.15 22.01
N THR A 177 1.39 10.32 21.12
CA THR A 177 1.68 10.39 19.69
C THR A 177 0.94 11.56 19.06
N ARG A 178 1.69 12.45 18.41
CA ARG A 178 1.14 13.55 17.60
C ARG A 178 1.66 13.46 16.17
N LEU A 179 0.97 14.14 15.27
CA LEU A 179 1.34 14.21 13.86
C LEU A 179 1.78 15.63 13.47
N PHE A 180 2.76 15.70 12.60
CA PHE A 180 3.36 16.95 12.13
C PHE A 180 3.55 16.91 10.61
N LEU A 181 3.45 18.07 9.97
CA LEU A 181 3.88 18.29 8.60
C LEU A 181 5.30 18.84 8.60
N VAL A 182 6.17 18.27 7.76
CA VAL A 182 7.54 18.72 7.56
C VAL A 182 7.77 18.88 6.06
N GLN A 183 8.25 20.04 5.63
CA GLN A 183 8.60 20.28 4.23
C GLN A 183 9.83 19.45 3.84
N GLY A 184 9.85 18.94 2.62
CA GLY A 184 10.91 18.04 2.14
C GLY A 184 12.30 18.68 2.07
N ASP A 185 12.39 20.01 2.06
CA ASP A 185 13.62 20.80 2.06
C ASP A 185 13.91 21.50 3.41
N ALA A 186 13.20 21.10 4.49
CA ALA A 186 13.33 21.73 5.79
C ALA A 186 14.76 21.65 6.34
N GLU A 187 15.19 22.70 7.04
CA GLU A 187 16.48 22.74 7.73
C GLU A 187 16.60 21.59 8.74
N GLY A 188 17.76 20.94 8.84
CA GLY A 188 17.99 19.83 9.76
C GLY A 188 17.34 18.51 9.34
N LEU A 189 16.73 18.43 8.15
CA LEU A 189 16.21 17.20 7.56
C LEU A 189 17.29 16.53 6.71
N THR A 190 17.58 15.26 7.00
CA THR A 190 18.46 14.42 6.14
C THR A 190 17.69 13.20 5.69
N ARG A 191 17.76 12.90 4.37
CA ARG A 191 17.06 11.77 3.76
C ARG A 191 18.04 10.89 2.98
N THR A 192 18.21 9.64 3.40
CA THR A 192 19.06 8.66 2.74
C THR A 192 18.20 7.59 2.09
N GLY A 193 18.05 7.68 0.77
CA GLY A 193 17.24 6.74 -0.01
C GLY A 193 17.92 5.38 -0.15
N HIS A 194 17.11 4.32 -0.16
CA HIS A 194 17.55 2.96 -0.47
C HIS A 194 16.50 2.21 -1.30
N ARG A 195 16.94 1.12 -1.93
CA ARG A 195 16.07 0.26 -2.72
C ARG A 195 15.59 -0.91 -1.88
N ASN A 196 14.28 -1.18 -1.93
CA ASN A 196 13.66 -2.34 -1.32
C ASN A 196 13.88 -3.61 -2.16
N HIS A 197 13.55 -4.76 -1.58
CA HIS A 197 13.66 -6.08 -2.22
C HIS A 197 12.90 -6.18 -3.57
N ASP A 198 11.76 -5.55 -3.69
CA ASP A 198 10.90 -5.52 -4.89
C ASP A 198 11.26 -4.41 -5.89
N GLY A 199 12.27 -3.62 -5.59
CA GLY A 199 12.75 -2.48 -6.37
C GLY A 199 12.10 -1.15 -6.02
N THR A 200 11.05 -1.09 -5.20
CA THR A 200 10.47 0.17 -4.71
C THR A 200 11.47 0.95 -3.85
N ARG A 201 11.18 2.21 -3.56
CA ARG A 201 12.09 3.09 -2.82
C ARG A 201 11.58 3.38 -1.41
N SER A 202 12.51 3.36 -0.47
CA SER A 202 12.32 3.88 0.88
C SER A 202 13.49 4.77 1.28
N ALA A 203 13.37 5.43 2.41
CA ALA A 203 14.44 6.24 2.97
C ALA A 203 14.56 6.04 4.48
N LYS A 204 15.76 6.25 4.98
CA LYS A 204 16.02 6.68 6.34
C LYS A 204 15.86 8.20 6.39
N VAL A 205 15.04 8.70 7.30
CA VAL A 205 14.75 10.13 7.48
C VAL A 205 15.19 10.54 8.87
N GLU A 206 16.14 11.48 8.95
CA GLU A 206 16.74 11.95 10.18
C GLU A 206 16.34 13.42 10.43
N PHE A 207 15.87 13.70 11.63
CA PHE A 207 15.45 15.02 12.08
C PHE A 207 16.43 15.53 13.13
N ALA A 208 17.07 16.68 12.88
CA ALA A 208 18.03 17.33 13.79
C ALA A 208 17.55 18.72 14.19
N GLY A 209 16.52 18.79 15.03
CA GLY A 209 15.84 20.03 15.35
C GLY A 209 15.06 20.60 14.17
N THR A 210 14.53 19.73 13.31
CA THR A 210 13.84 20.08 12.05
C THR A 210 12.53 20.82 12.34
N PRO A 211 12.28 22.01 11.74
CA PRO A 211 11.02 22.71 11.88
C PRO A 211 9.83 21.87 11.40
N ALA A 212 8.74 21.92 12.15
CA ALA A 212 7.54 21.16 11.86
C ALA A 212 6.27 21.92 12.22
N GLN A 213 5.18 21.66 11.53
CA GLN A 213 3.86 22.19 11.80
C GLN A 213 2.98 21.09 12.35
N PRO A 214 2.26 21.26 13.47
CA PRO A 214 1.26 20.28 13.90
C PRO A 214 0.21 20.02 12.82
N LEU A 215 -0.14 18.76 12.60
CA LEU A 215 -1.23 18.40 11.70
C LEU A 215 -2.56 18.57 12.45
N GLY A 216 -3.38 19.49 11.97
CA GLY A 216 -4.62 19.89 12.61
C GLY A 216 -4.41 20.68 13.89
N GLU A 217 -5.50 21.02 14.58
CA GLU A 217 -5.49 21.89 15.78
C GLU A 217 -5.43 21.10 17.10
N GLY A 218 -5.64 19.79 17.07
CA GLY A 218 -5.76 18.99 18.29
C GLY A 218 -4.41 18.67 18.95
N THR A 219 -4.37 18.77 20.28
CA THR A 219 -3.19 18.46 21.11
C THR A 219 -3.19 17.05 21.70
N GLY A 220 -4.27 16.28 21.53
CA GLY A 220 -4.44 14.93 22.08
C GLY A 220 -3.65 13.86 21.34
N ASP A 221 -3.74 12.62 21.86
CA ASP A 221 -3.16 11.44 21.24
C ASP A 221 -3.79 11.15 19.87
N ARG A 222 -2.96 10.85 18.88
CA ARG A 222 -3.33 10.53 17.50
C ARG A 222 -3.07 9.07 17.12
N SER A 223 -2.66 8.23 18.06
CA SER A 223 -2.36 6.82 17.78
C SER A 223 -3.56 6.07 17.17
N GLY A 224 -4.79 6.35 17.65
CA GLY A 224 -6.01 5.76 17.08
C GLY A 224 -6.25 6.18 15.62
N ALA A 225 -5.99 7.45 15.27
CA ALA A 225 -6.10 7.91 13.89
C ALA A 225 -5.01 7.29 13.00
N VAL A 226 -3.79 7.16 13.52
CA VAL A 226 -2.70 6.44 12.85
C VAL A 226 -3.11 4.99 12.60
N GLU A 227 -3.63 4.29 13.60
CA GLU A 227 -4.06 2.89 13.46
C GLU A 227 -5.14 2.72 12.39
N LYS A 228 -6.15 3.60 12.36
CA LYS A 228 -7.20 3.60 11.34
C LYS A 228 -6.64 3.85 9.93
N ALA A 229 -5.71 4.80 9.78
CA ALA A 229 -5.06 5.07 8.50
C ALA A 229 -4.20 3.89 8.02
N LEU A 230 -3.42 3.27 8.92
CA LEU A 230 -2.65 2.06 8.64
C LEU A 230 -3.58 0.89 8.24
N ALA A 231 -4.74 0.75 8.88
CA ALA A 231 -5.71 -0.28 8.56
C ALA A 231 -6.29 -0.09 7.15
N ARG A 232 -6.70 1.13 6.79
CA ARG A 232 -7.15 1.46 5.41
C ARG A 232 -6.07 1.15 4.37
N ALA A 233 -4.82 1.52 4.65
CA ALA A 233 -3.70 1.21 3.76
C ALA A 233 -3.44 -0.30 3.64
N ARG A 234 -3.61 -1.09 4.72
CA ARG A 234 -3.53 -2.57 4.65
C ARG A 234 -4.58 -3.17 3.72
N VAL A 235 -5.81 -2.63 3.72
CA VAL A 235 -6.87 -3.08 2.80
C VAL A 235 -6.50 -2.72 1.36
N ALA A 236 -6.02 -1.50 1.09
CA ALA A 236 -5.57 -1.09 -0.24
C ALA A 236 -4.39 -1.94 -0.76
N TYR A 237 -3.39 -2.23 0.08
CA TYR A 237 -2.33 -3.19 -0.26
C TYR A 237 -2.86 -4.61 -0.46
N GLY A 238 -3.95 -4.99 0.21
CA GLY A 238 -4.65 -6.23 -0.06
C GLY A 238 -5.13 -6.32 -1.51
N HIS A 239 -5.72 -5.25 -2.03
CA HIS A 239 -6.14 -5.16 -3.45
C HIS A 239 -4.94 -5.16 -4.41
N GLU A 240 -3.88 -4.43 -4.10
CA GLU A 240 -2.65 -4.50 -4.90
C GLU A 240 -2.09 -5.93 -4.95
N ALA A 241 -2.10 -6.63 -3.82
CA ALA A 241 -1.70 -8.03 -3.77
C ALA A 241 -2.63 -8.94 -4.60
N LEU A 242 -3.96 -8.69 -4.63
CA LEU A 242 -4.90 -9.43 -5.47
C LEU A 242 -4.54 -9.29 -6.95
N GLY A 243 -4.29 -8.09 -7.45
CA GLY A 243 -3.87 -7.84 -8.83
C GLY A 243 -2.57 -8.58 -9.17
N ALA A 244 -1.59 -8.52 -8.27
CA ALA A 244 -0.31 -9.22 -8.42
C ALA A 244 -0.47 -10.74 -8.41
N MET A 245 -1.27 -11.30 -7.50
CA MET A 245 -1.54 -12.73 -7.40
C MET A 245 -2.29 -13.26 -8.63
N GLU A 246 -3.27 -12.53 -9.12
CA GLU A 246 -4.03 -12.90 -10.32
C GLU A 246 -3.12 -12.95 -11.55
N THR A 247 -2.24 -11.97 -11.72
CA THR A 247 -1.29 -11.99 -12.84
C THR A 247 -0.26 -13.09 -12.69
N ALA A 248 0.23 -13.37 -11.49
CA ALA A 248 1.13 -14.51 -11.24
C ALA A 248 0.47 -15.84 -11.58
N LEU A 249 -0.78 -16.05 -11.15
CA LEU A 249 -1.56 -17.26 -11.45
C LEU A 249 -1.83 -17.43 -12.94
N THR A 250 -2.33 -16.38 -13.61
CA THR A 250 -2.61 -16.41 -15.06
C THR A 250 -1.35 -16.71 -15.86
N THR A 251 -0.24 -16.03 -15.55
CA THR A 251 1.06 -16.28 -16.17
C THR A 251 1.52 -17.73 -15.98
N THR A 252 1.30 -18.28 -14.78
CA THR A 252 1.64 -19.67 -14.47
C THR A 252 0.77 -20.64 -15.26
N ALA A 253 -0.54 -20.41 -15.34
CA ALA A 253 -1.46 -21.24 -16.11
C ALA A 253 -1.11 -21.24 -17.62
N GLU A 254 -0.78 -20.08 -18.18
CA GLU A 254 -0.33 -19.96 -19.57
C GLU A 254 0.99 -20.71 -19.80
N TYR A 255 1.95 -20.59 -18.89
CA TYR A 255 3.21 -21.32 -18.97
C TYR A 255 2.98 -22.84 -18.95
N LEU A 256 2.14 -23.38 -18.06
CA LEU A 256 1.81 -24.80 -18.00
C LEU A 256 1.15 -25.32 -19.29
N LYS A 257 0.35 -24.47 -19.96
CA LYS A 257 -0.27 -24.81 -21.26
C LYS A 257 0.74 -24.79 -22.42
N ALA A 258 1.69 -23.86 -22.39
CA ALA A 258 2.66 -23.68 -23.48
C ALA A 258 3.88 -24.62 -23.37
N ARG A 259 4.40 -24.83 -22.17
CA ARG A 259 5.63 -25.59 -21.93
C ARG A 259 5.38 -27.08 -22.07
N LYS A 260 6.18 -27.77 -22.89
CA LYS A 260 6.11 -29.20 -23.11
C LYS A 260 7.28 -29.93 -22.45
N GLN A 261 6.99 -31.07 -21.83
CA GLN A 261 7.95 -32.08 -21.37
C GLN A 261 7.36 -33.48 -21.57
N PHE A 262 8.19 -34.47 -21.82
CA PHE A 262 7.77 -35.84 -22.09
C PHE A 262 6.72 -35.94 -23.22
N GLY A 263 6.84 -35.06 -24.23
CA GLY A 263 5.96 -35.04 -25.41
C GLY A 263 4.61 -34.33 -25.25
N VAL A 264 4.24 -33.86 -24.06
CA VAL A 264 2.95 -33.22 -23.78
C VAL A 264 3.12 -31.89 -23.02
N PRO A 265 2.13 -30.96 -23.09
CA PRO A 265 2.12 -29.76 -22.24
C PRO A 265 2.16 -30.12 -20.75
N LEU A 266 2.78 -29.27 -19.93
CA LEU A 266 2.83 -29.48 -18.47
C LEU A 266 1.44 -29.51 -17.85
N SER A 267 0.45 -28.84 -18.41
CA SER A 267 -0.96 -28.87 -17.99
C SER A 267 -1.63 -30.24 -18.14
N LYS A 268 -0.99 -31.23 -18.77
CA LYS A 268 -1.49 -32.61 -18.81
C LYS A 268 -1.07 -33.46 -17.59
N PHE A 269 -0.17 -32.93 -16.76
CA PHE A 269 0.25 -33.58 -15.52
C PHE A 269 -0.67 -33.16 -14.37
N GLN A 270 -1.48 -34.08 -13.89
CA GLN A 270 -2.52 -33.85 -12.89
C GLN A 270 -1.96 -33.17 -11.61
N ALA A 271 -0.76 -33.60 -11.17
CA ALA A 271 -0.11 -32.97 -9.98
C ALA A 271 0.15 -31.46 -10.16
N LEU A 272 0.51 -31.01 -11.39
CA LEU A 272 0.75 -29.57 -11.64
C LEU A 272 -0.57 -28.81 -11.78
N THR A 273 -1.59 -29.45 -12.37
CA THR A 273 -2.91 -28.84 -12.52
C THR A 273 -3.60 -28.64 -11.17
N PHE A 274 -3.46 -29.58 -10.24
CA PHE A 274 -4.01 -29.46 -8.88
C PHE A 274 -3.36 -28.30 -8.13
N ARG A 275 -2.03 -28.14 -8.22
CA ARG A 275 -1.32 -27.00 -7.59
C ARG A 275 -1.81 -25.67 -8.16
N ALA A 276 -2.03 -25.56 -9.47
CA ALA A 276 -2.60 -24.35 -10.08
C ALA A 276 -4.05 -24.10 -9.61
N ALA A 277 -4.85 -25.17 -9.42
CA ALA A 277 -6.19 -25.06 -8.86
C ALA A 277 -6.17 -24.57 -7.39
N ASP A 278 -5.23 -25.07 -6.58
CA ASP A 278 -5.06 -24.63 -5.19
C ASP A 278 -4.62 -23.13 -5.12
N MET A 279 -3.78 -22.67 -6.06
CA MET A 279 -3.47 -21.24 -6.20
C MET A 279 -4.75 -20.41 -6.47
N TYR A 280 -5.62 -20.90 -7.37
CA TYR A 280 -6.88 -20.23 -7.67
C TYR A 280 -7.81 -20.16 -6.45
N VAL A 281 -7.96 -21.25 -5.70
CA VAL A 281 -8.74 -21.27 -4.46
C VAL A 281 -8.19 -20.25 -3.45
N SER A 282 -6.87 -20.20 -3.28
CA SER A 282 -6.24 -19.24 -2.38
C SER A 282 -6.48 -17.78 -2.80
N LEU A 283 -6.47 -17.49 -4.11
CA LEU A 283 -6.77 -16.16 -4.65
C LEU A 283 -8.23 -15.77 -4.33
N GLU A 284 -9.19 -16.65 -4.60
CA GLU A 284 -10.62 -16.34 -4.40
C GLU A 284 -10.99 -16.16 -2.92
N LEU A 285 -10.37 -16.92 -2.02
CA LEU A 285 -10.52 -16.72 -0.58
C LEU A 285 -9.96 -15.36 -0.14
N ALA A 286 -8.78 -14.97 -0.65
CA ALA A 286 -8.21 -13.67 -0.37
C ALA A 286 -9.09 -12.55 -0.94
N ARG A 287 -9.56 -12.69 -2.19
CA ARG A 287 -10.45 -11.72 -2.86
C ARG A 287 -11.71 -11.48 -2.04
N SER A 288 -12.40 -12.53 -1.64
CA SER A 288 -13.63 -12.42 -0.84
C SER A 288 -13.39 -11.68 0.48
N THR A 289 -12.28 -11.98 1.17
CA THR A 289 -11.97 -11.36 2.46
C THR A 289 -11.56 -9.90 2.31
N VAL A 290 -10.77 -9.56 1.29
CA VAL A 290 -10.31 -8.18 1.04
C VAL A 290 -11.47 -7.30 0.59
N MET A 291 -12.35 -7.79 -0.31
CA MET A 291 -13.55 -7.09 -0.75
C MET A 291 -14.50 -6.83 0.43
N TRP A 292 -14.72 -7.84 1.28
CA TRP A 292 -15.50 -7.63 2.51
C TRP A 292 -14.88 -6.53 3.39
N ALA A 293 -13.56 -6.53 3.59
CA ALA A 293 -12.88 -5.50 4.38
C ALA A 293 -13.05 -4.11 3.75
N THR A 294 -13.05 -3.99 2.42
CA THR A 294 -13.33 -2.73 1.72
C THR A 294 -14.73 -2.20 2.03
N LEU A 295 -15.75 -3.08 2.04
CA LEU A 295 -17.10 -2.67 2.41
C LEU A 295 -17.23 -2.28 3.89
N VAL A 296 -16.43 -2.88 4.79
CA VAL A 296 -16.36 -2.45 6.20
C VAL A 296 -15.72 -1.06 6.31
N VAL A 297 -14.69 -0.76 5.50
CA VAL A 297 -14.09 0.58 5.41
C VAL A 297 -15.12 1.60 4.90
N ASP A 298 -15.87 1.26 3.87
CA ASP A 298 -16.90 2.11 3.27
C ASP A 298 -18.05 2.43 4.26
N ALA A 299 -18.44 1.44 5.05
CA ALA A 299 -19.48 1.59 6.07
C ALA A 299 -18.98 2.22 7.39
N ASP A 300 -17.70 2.63 7.49
CA ASP A 300 -17.06 3.11 8.73
C ASP A 300 -17.23 2.17 9.92
N GLY A 301 -17.17 0.85 9.66
CA GLY A 301 -17.28 -0.19 10.69
C GLY A 301 -15.97 -0.40 11.47
N ASP A 302 -15.77 -1.61 12.02
CA ASP A 302 -14.51 -1.98 12.66
C ASP A 302 -13.41 -2.21 11.61
N VAL A 303 -12.88 -1.10 11.09
CA VAL A 303 -11.87 -1.08 10.03
C VAL A 303 -10.61 -1.82 10.45
N VAL A 304 -10.23 -1.74 11.74
CA VAL A 304 -8.98 -2.35 12.23
C VAL A 304 -9.11 -3.88 12.23
N ALA A 305 -10.17 -4.42 12.80
CA ALA A 305 -10.40 -5.87 12.81
C ALA A 305 -10.60 -6.44 11.39
N ALA A 306 -11.29 -5.69 10.51
CA ALA A 306 -11.47 -6.10 9.12
C ALA A 306 -10.12 -6.13 8.37
N ALA A 307 -9.29 -5.11 8.54
CA ALA A 307 -7.97 -5.05 7.94
C ALA A 307 -7.04 -6.17 8.43
N ASP A 308 -7.10 -6.54 9.72
CA ASP A 308 -6.29 -7.63 10.26
C ASP A 308 -6.71 -9.00 9.68
N ARG A 309 -8.03 -9.25 9.51
CA ARG A 309 -8.54 -10.45 8.81
C ARG A 309 -8.09 -10.51 7.34
N ALA A 310 -8.25 -9.38 6.63
CA ALA A 310 -7.81 -9.27 5.24
C ALA A 310 -6.28 -9.46 5.12
N ARG A 311 -5.50 -8.89 6.03
CA ARG A 311 -4.03 -9.03 6.07
C ARG A 311 -3.62 -10.48 6.26
N LEU A 312 -4.20 -11.17 7.23
CA LEU A 312 -3.90 -12.59 7.48
C LEU A 312 -4.16 -13.45 6.24
N GLN A 313 -5.32 -13.28 5.60
CA GLN A 313 -5.70 -14.07 4.43
C GLN A 313 -4.83 -13.71 3.22
N THR A 314 -4.57 -12.42 2.98
CA THR A 314 -3.70 -11.95 1.90
C THR A 314 -2.27 -12.47 2.05
N SER A 315 -1.71 -12.43 3.28
CA SER A 315 -0.39 -12.95 3.60
C SER A 315 -0.26 -14.44 3.23
N ARG A 316 -1.23 -15.25 3.66
CA ARG A 316 -1.27 -16.70 3.36
C ARG A 316 -1.33 -16.96 1.85
N ALA A 317 -2.24 -16.27 1.16
CA ALA A 317 -2.42 -16.42 -0.28
C ALA A 317 -1.18 -15.94 -1.06
N SER A 318 -0.60 -14.80 -0.70
CA SER A 318 0.61 -14.24 -1.33
C SER A 318 1.80 -15.20 -1.21
N ARG A 319 2.03 -15.74 -0.02
CA ARG A 319 3.11 -16.72 0.22
C ARG A 319 2.87 -18.01 -0.57
N HIS A 320 1.63 -18.51 -0.61
CA HIS A 320 1.28 -19.72 -1.36
C HIS A 320 1.44 -19.49 -2.86
N ILE A 321 0.77 -18.50 -3.42
CA ILE A 321 0.76 -18.22 -4.87
C ILE A 321 2.15 -17.87 -5.38
N GLY A 322 2.89 -17.01 -4.64
CA GLY A 322 4.26 -16.65 -5.01
C GLY A 322 5.21 -17.85 -5.08
N LYS A 323 5.19 -18.73 -4.07
CA LYS A 323 6.02 -19.94 -4.05
C LYS A 323 5.62 -20.93 -5.15
N GLU A 324 4.31 -21.16 -5.34
CA GLU A 324 3.81 -22.07 -6.35
C GLU A 324 4.11 -21.57 -7.77
N ALA A 325 3.96 -20.26 -8.01
CA ALA A 325 4.30 -19.65 -9.29
C ALA A 325 5.77 -19.90 -9.66
N ILE A 326 6.70 -19.63 -8.74
CA ILE A 326 8.14 -19.93 -8.95
C ILE A 326 8.35 -21.43 -9.21
N GLN A 327 7.78 -22.29 -8.37
CA GLN A 327 7.97 -23.73 -8.46
C GLN A 327 7.45 -24.31 -9.78
N LEU A 328 6.27 -23.87 -10.25
CA LEU A 328 5.65 -24.36 -11.48
C LEU A 328 6.36 -23.86 -12.75
N HIS A 329 7.10 -22.76 -12.68
CA HIS A 329 7.98 -22.31 -13.76
C HIS A 329 9.35 -22.99 -13.73
N GLY A 330 9.77 -23.55 -12.59
CA GLY A 330 11.10 -24.12 -12.42
C GLY A 330 12.20 -23.07 -12.51
N GLY A 331 13.36 -23.41 -13.11
CA GLY A 331 14.55 -22.53 -13.13
C GLY A 331 14.32 -21.14 -13.75
N ILE A 332 13.41 -21.02 -14.73
CA ILE A 332 13.10 -19.70 -15.33
C ILE A 332 12.40 -18.76 -14.36
N GLY A 333 11.62 -19.31 -13.40
CA GLY A 333 10.87 -18.53 -12.43
C GLY A 333 11.73 -17.70 -11.47
N VAL A 334 13.01 -18.06 -11.29
CA VAL A 334 13.97 -17.32 -10.44
C VAL A 334 14.89 -16.40 -11.23
N THR A 335 14.75 -16.32 -12.54
CA THR A 335 15.56 -15.43 -13.36
C THR A 335 14.98 -14.02 -13.39
N ALA A 336 15.84 -13.01 -13.49
CA ALA A 336 15.42 -11.60 -13.50
C ALA A 336 14.68 -11.21 -14.80
N GLU A 337 14.86 -11.98 -15.86
CA GLU A 337 14.23 -11.75 -17.16
C GLU A 337 12.76 -12.19 -17.20
N TYR A 338 12.35 -13.08 -16.29
CA TYR A 338 11.00 -13.61 -16.29
C TYR A 338 10.15 -12.96 -15.20
N LYS A 339 8.99 -12.45 -15.60
CA LYS A 339 8.15 -11.57 -14.75
C LYS A 339 7.66 -12.22 -13.44
N VAL A 340 7.48 -13.53 -13.37
CA VAL A 340 6.87 -14.19 -12.20
C VAL A 340 7.66 -13.96 -10.91
N GLY A 341 9.00 -13.89 -10.99
CA GLY A 341 9.85 -13.57 -9.86
C GLY A 341 9.60 -12.17 -9.29
N HIS A 342 9.29 -11.20 -10.15
CA HIS A 342 8.99 -9.83 -9.72
C HIS A 342 7.67 -9.76 -8.94
N TYR A 343 6.64 -10.51 -9.36
CA TYR A 343 5.38 -10.62 -8.61
C TYR A 343 5.61 -11.24 -7.23
N THR A 344 6.39 -12.31 -7.15
CA THR A 344 6.75 -12.94 -5.87
C THR A 344 7.51 -11.96 -4.95
N SER A 345 8.42 -11.17 -5.49
CA SER A 345 9.14 -10.15 -4.73
C SER A 345 8.20 -9.06 -4.20
N ARG A 346 7.27 -8.56 -5.02
CA ARG A 346 6.29 -7.55 -4.58
C ARG A 346 5.34 -8.12 -3.53
N LEU A 347 4.80 -9.31 -3.73
CA LEU A 347 3.94 -9.98 -2.75
C LEU A 347 4.66 -10.19 -1.41
N THR A 348 5.95 -10.53 -1.44
CA THR A 348 6.78 -10.63 -0.23
C THR A 348 6.97 -9.26 0.44
N ALA A 349 7.22 -8.19 -0.34
CA ALA A 349 7.35 -6.85 0.19
C ALA A 349 6.04 -6.36 0.83
N ILE A 350 4.89 -6.54 0.16
CA ILE A 350 3.58 -6.18 0.69
C ILE A 350 3.30 -6.92 2.01
N ASP A 351 3.67 -8.21 2.11
CA ASP A 351 3.48 -9.00 3.34
C ASP A 351 4.19 -8.38 4.56
N HIS A 352 5.28 -7.65 4.35
CA HIS A 352 6.04 -6.99 5.41
C HIS A 352 5.73 -5.50 5.59
N LEU A 353 4.88 -4.91 4.73
CA LEU A 353 4.43 -3.53 4.89
C LEU A 353 3.25 -3.46 5.88
N LEU A 354 3.35 -2.59 6.88
CA LEU A 354 2.28 -2.25 7.83
C LEU A 354 1.71 -3.44 8.65
N GLY A 355 2.49 -4.48 8.85
CA GLY A 355 2.11 -5.71 9.56
C GLY A 355 2.13 -6.94 8.66
N ASP A 356 2.69 -8.05 9.13
CA ASP A 356 2.67 -9.34 8.43
C ASP A 356 1.51 -10.24 8.89
N GLY A 357 1.37 -11.40 8.24
CA GLY A 357 0.29 -12.35 8.58
C GLY A 357 0.39 -12.90 10.00
N ASP A 358 1.59 -13.08 10.54
CA ASP A 358 1.78 -13.61 11.89
C ASP A 358 1.44 -12.55 12.94
N TRP A 359 1.78 -11.29 12.68
CA TRP A 359 1.36 -10.15 13.49
C TRP A 359 -0.17 -9.98 13.48
N ALA A 360 -0.81 -10.05 12.32
CA ALA A 360 -2.26 -9.98 12.21
C ALA A 360 -2.95 -11.14 12.95
N LEU A 361 -2.40 -12.37 12.83
CA LEU A 361 -2.90 -13.53 13.57
C LEU A 361 -2.80 -13.34 15.08
N ALA A 362 -1.68 -12.80 15.58
CA ALA A 362 -1.50 -12.55 17.02
C ALA A 362 -2.52 -11.52 17.54
N ARG A 363 -2.83 -10.47 16.79
CA ARG A 363 -3.85 -9.47 17.14
C ARG A 363 -5.25 -10.10 17.19
N LEU A 364 -5.62 -10.86 16.16
CA LEU A 364 -6.90 -11.56 16.11
C LEU A 364 -7.05 -12.58 17.23
N ALA A 365 -5.99 -13.33 17.53
CA ALA A 365 -5.99 -14.27 18.65
C ALA A 365 -6.13 -13.56 20.01
N GLY A 366 -5.51 -12.38 20.17
CA GLY A 366 -5.63 -11.57 21.39
C GLY A 366 -7.03 -10.99 21.63
N SER A 367 -7.89 -10.93 20.61
CA SER A 367 -9.27 -10.44 20.72
C SER A 367 -10.31 -11.55 20.84
N VAL A 368 -9.93 -12.83 20.84
CA VAL A 368 -10.89 -13.95 20.79
C VAL A 368 -11.82 -13.98 22.01
N ASP A 369 -11.32 -13.61 23.18
CA ASP A 369 -12.12 -13.57 24.42
C ASP A 369 -13.18 -12.43 24.44
N ALA A 370 -13.09 -11.48 23.51
CA ALA A 370 -14.10 -10.43 23.35
C ALA A 370 -15.37 -10.93 22.61
N HIS A 371 -15.34 -12.13 22.06
CA HIS A 371 -16.46 -12.73 21.32
C HIS A 371 -17.17 -13.77 22.19
N GLU A 372 -18.45 -13.57 22.47
CA GLU A 372 -19.30 -14.54 23.22
C GLU A 372 -19.53 -15.84 22.43
N THR A 373 -19.52 -15.75 21.12
CA THR A 373 -19.67 -16.89 20.21
C THR A 373 -18.69 -16.78 19.05
N VAL A 374 -18.17 -17.93 18.60
CA VAL A 374 -17.39 -17.98 17.36
C VAL A 374 -18.39 -17.99 16.20
N ASP A 375 -18.83 -16.81 15.78
CA ASP A 375 -19.62 -16.67 14.57
C ASP A 375 -18.69 -16.25 13.42
N PRO A 376 -18.40 -17.15 12.46
CA PRO A 376 -17.53 -16.83 11.35
C PRO A 376 -18.13 -15.84 10.35
N LEU A 377 -19.41 -15.50 10.51
CA LEU A 377 -20.15 -14.59 9.63
C LEU A 377 -20.55 -13.27 10.33
N ALA A 378 -20.22 -13.09 11.61
CA ALA A 378 -20.48 -11.87 12.35
C ALA A 378 -19.42 -10.80 12.06
#